data_9bf3006128f77bbaaa4cc0d5eff5fae3
#
_entry.id   9bf3006128f77bbaaa4cc0d5eff5fae3
#
_cell.length_a   1.000
_cell.length_b   1.000
_cell.length_c   1.000
_cell.angle_alpha   90.00
_cell.angle_beta   90.00
_cell.angle_gamma   90.00
#
_symmetry.space_group_name_H-M   'P 1'
#
loop_
_entity.id
_entity.type
_entity.pdbx_description
1 polymer ?
#
loop_
_entity_poly.entity_id
_entity_poly.type
_entity_poly.pdbx_seq_one_letter_code
_entity_poly.pdbx_strand_id
1 'polypeptide(L)'
;MSEKSAVEKVVAQLEKELARHYTAGNAVTREGNKIIIPEWMNYRDAASTILQHDKAMEEEIQTLVEYEGHPNDCLVAFYQSLKDSFGELLGKSVETFFGTIPGKSISVAVDYNETVLVPIGESQIPGLPITMKVQPVFDEDHESGGMLRVVFTYRRKFDPLVKRIEAMSKERLKNSSIFKGKAFDSKFNFMNVRNFDETRVVYSAVERTQIDANILSPITRTQQWLHNGSSLKRGVLLHGPYGTGKTLTARVTAKRCLENGWTFINVLPGDDIVRCLRFAARYQPSVVFFEDIDSTTGSDRTDRVNEILNTIDGVLSKDTQVVTVLTTNHIESVNRAMLRPGRLDSVIKLGELDKEAVVELLRACSRNAAGESILEGELDEEPIWDASRGYVPAFIVESVVKAKAYALARNGHGELKITSKDIENALRELRPQWDLMNIKPDAKNDSIETSINGIVEKVVDDRVSSLHDLIDSLDDYVRDRM
;
A
#
# COMPACT_ATOMS: atom_id res chain seq x y z
N MET A 1 -24.21 -26.06 23.25
CA MET A 1 -25.17 -26.52 22.19
C MET A 1 -24.35 -26.56 20.92
N SER A 2 -24.21 -27.74 20.32
CA SER A 2 -23.27 -27.94 19.21
C SER A 2 -23.68 -27.12 17.98
N GLU A 3 -22.69 -26.56 17.25
CA GLU A 3 -22.86 -25.83 15.98
C GLU A 3 -23.73 -26.57 14.96
N LYS A 4 -23.70 -27.91 14.93
CA LYS A 4 -24.60 -28.75 14.14
C LYS A 4 -26.09 -28.43 14.36
N SER A 5 -26.51 -28.10 15.59
CA SER A 5 -27.90 -27.79 15.91
C SER A 5 -28.38 -26.44 15.33
N ALA A 6 -27.50 -25.46 15.11
CA ALA A 6 -27.86 -24.16 14.54
C ALA A 6 -28.05 -24.25 13.02
N VAL A 7 -27.15 -24.95 12.32
CA VAL A 7 -27.25 -25.20 10.87
C VAL A 7 -28.48 -26.04 10.54
N GLU A 8 -28.71 -27.13 11.26
CA GLU A 8 -29.90 -28.00 11.06
C GLU A 8 -31.21 -27.21 11.28
N LYS A 9 -31.26 -26.25 12.22
CA LYS A 9 -32.43 -25.38 12.40
C LYS A 9 -32.64 -24.41 11.25
N VAL A 10 -31.56 -23.78 10.76
CA VAL A 10 -31.64 -22.88 9.59
C VAL A 10 -32.09 -23.64 8.34
N VAL A 11 -31.54 -24.83 8.13
CA VAL A 11 -31.91 -25.71 7.01
C VAL A 11 -33.39 -26.12 7.11
N ALA A 12 -33.81 -26.62 8.27
CA ALA A 12 -35.21 -27.04 8.50
C ALA A 12 -36.20 -25.85 8.36
N GLN A 13 -35.78 -24.64 8.76
CA GLN A 13 -36.58 -23.46 8.61
C GLN A 13 -36.69 -23.04 7.14
N LEU A 14 -35.59 -23.05 6.39
CA LEU A 14 -35.56 -22.78 4.95
C LEU A 14 -36.36 -23.79 4.15
N GLU A 15 -36.20 -25.09 4.42
CA GLU A 15 -37.00 -26.14 3.80
C GLU A 15 -38.49 -25.95 4.08
N LYS A 16 -38.83 -25.53 5.28
CA LYS A 16 -40.20 -25.27 5.73
C LYS A 16 -40.78 -24.00 5.07
N GLU A 17 -39.99 -22.97 4.87
CA GLU A 17 -40.39 -21.74 4.16
C GLU A 17 -40.52 -22.01 2.65
N LEU A 18 -39.56 -22.67 2.04
CA LEU A 18 -39.59 -23.06 0.61
C LEU A 18 -40.73 -24.02 0.28
N ALA A 19 -41.08 -24.92 1.21
CA ALA A 19 -42.23 -25.83 1.04
C ALA A 19 -43.60 -25.18 1.27
N ARG A 20 -43.66 -24.01 1.93
CA ARG A 20 -44.92 -23.36 2.29
C ARG A 20 -45.51 -22.44 1.25
N HIS A 21 -44.68 -21.83 0.40
CA HIS A 21 -45.13 -20.86 -0.60
C HIS A 21 -44.45 -21.14 -1.95
N TYR A 22 -45.18 -21.71 -2.88
CA TYR A 22 -44.71 -21.89 -4.25
C TYR A 22 -45.91 -21.83 -5.24
N THR A 23 -45.57 -21.53 -6.48
CA THR A 23 -46.54 -21.60 -7.60
C THR A 23 -46.09 -22.66 -8.60
N ALA A 24 -46.85 -23.70 -8.75
CA ALA A 24 -46.59 -24.80 -9.68
C ALA A 24 -47.20 -24.50 -11.03
N GLY A 25 -46.38 -24.54 -12.12
CA GLY A 25 -46.85 -24.31 -13.50
C GLY A 25 -47.48 -22.94 -13.72
N ASN A 26 -47.07 -21.92 -12.92
CA ASN A 26 -47.63 -20.56 -12.94
C ASN A 26 -49.15 -20.48 -12.69
N ALA A 27 -49.78 -21.52 -12.15
CA ALA A 27 -51.20 -21.62 -11.98
C ALA A 27 -51.65 -22.08 -10.60
N VAL A 28 -51.08 -23.18 -10.08
CA VAL A 28 -51.44 -23.72 -8.77
C VAL A 28 -50.53 -23.15 -7.71
N THR A 29 -51.09 -22.43 -6.73
CA THR A 29 -50.30 -21.78 -5.66
C THR A 29 -50.48 -22.53 -4.35
N ARG A 30 -49.39 -22.70 -3.59
CA ARG A 30 -49.41 -23.20 -2.22
C ARG A 30 -49.11 -22.08 -1.25
N GLU A 31 -50.00 -21.90 -0.29
CA GLU A 31 -49.86 -20.97 0.81
C GLU A 31 -50.04 -21.71 2.16
N GLY A 32 -48.92 -22.07 2.78
CA GLY A 32 -48.93 -22.88 4.00
C GLY A 32 -49.54 -24.26 3.78
N ASN A 33 -50.68 -24.54 4.39
CA ASN A 33 -51.41 -25.80 4.24
C ASN A 33 -52.51 -25.74 3.18
N LYS A 34 -52.70 -24.60 2.53
CA LYS A 34 -53.73 -24.43 1.48
C LYS A 34 -53.10 -24.54 0.11
N ILE A 35 -53.82 -25.23 -0.78
CA ILE A 35 -53.51 -25.27 -2.23
C ILE A 35 -54.60 -24.49 -2.91
N ILE A 36 -54.25 -23.46 -3.63
CA ILE A 36 -55.17 -22.63 -4.42
C ILE A 36 -55.11 -23.11 -5.86
N ILE A 37 -56.22 -23.62 -6.33
CA ILE A 37 -56.39 -24.12 -7.72
C ILE A 37 -57.25 -23.10 -8.45
N PRO A 38 -56.81 -22.58 -9.62
CA PRO A 38 -57.63 -21.69 -10.43
C PRO A 38 -58.94 -22.33 -10.83
N GLU A 39 -60.02 -21.56 -10.93
CA GLU A 39 -61.37 -22.05 -11.26
C GLU A 39 -61.46 -22.77 -12.64
N TRP A 40 -60.55 -22.40 -13.56
CA TRP A 40 -60.49 -23.00 -14.90
C TRP A 40 -59.77 -24.35 -14.91
N MET A 41 -59.12 -24.79 -13.82
CA MET A 41 -58.28 -25.99 -13.72
C MET A 41 -59.04 -27.10 -12.95
N ASN A 42 -59.10 -28.29 -13.50
CA ASN A 42 -59.65 -29.44 -12.77
C ASN A 42 -58.62 -30.04 -11.78
N TYR A 43 -59.10 -30.80 -10.81
CA TYR A 43 -58.26 -31.39 -9.75
C TYR A 43 -57.19 -32.37 -10.27
N ARG A 44 -57.45 -33.05 -11.39
CA ARG A 44 -56.50 -34.01 -11.97
C ARG A 44 -55.31 -33.27 -12.60
N ASP A 45 -55.58 -32.18 -13.30
CA ASP A 45 -54.55 -31.33 -13.89
C ASP A 45 -53.79 -30.60 -12.85
N ALA A 46 -54.43 -30.11 -11.79
CA ALA A 46 -53.75 -29.50 -10.63
C ALA A 46 -52.81 -30.49 -9.95
N ALA A 47 -53.25 -31.73 -9.71
CA ALA A 47 -52.42 -32.77 -9.12
C ALA A 47 -51.22 -33.13 -10.01
N SER A 48 -51.40 -33.22 -11.31
CA SER A 48 -50.35 -33.43 -12.28
C SER A 48 -49.34 -32.29 -12.29
N THR A 49 -49.80 -31.04 -12.22
CA THR A 49 -48.96 -29.83 -12.17
C THR A 49 -48.10 -29.78 -10.88
N ILE A 50 -48.71 -30.16 -9.75
CA ILE A 50 -47.94 -30.24 -8.46
C ILE A 50 -46.89 -31.32 -8.54
N LEU A 51 -47.22 -32.52 -9.02
CA LEU A 51 -46.27 -33.63 -9.17
C LEU A 51 -45.11 -33.29 -10.11
N GLN A 52 -45.41 -32.64 -11.23
CA GLN A 52 -44.36 -32.16 -12.15
C GLN A 52 -43.45 -31.10 -11.50
N HIS A 53 -44.05 -30.17 -10.76
CA HIS A 53 -43.30 -29.17 -10.02
C HIS A 53 -42.38 -29.81 -8.95
N ASP A 54 -42.91 -30.72 -8.13
CA ASP A 54 -42.14 -31.38 -7.09
C ASP A 54 -40.99 -32.21 -7.68
N LYS A 55 -41.25 -32.90 -8.82
CA LYS A 55 -40.20 -33.59 -9.55
C LYS A 55 -39.13 -32.64 -10.08
N ALA A 56 -39.54 -31.50 -10.64
CA ALA A 56 -38.60 -30.47 -11.11
C ALA A 56 -37.75 -29.85 -9.96
N MET A 57 -38.35 -29.72 -8.76
CA MET A 57 -37.65 -29.21 -7.60
C MET A 57 -36.58 -30.17 -7.04
N GLU A 58 -36.72 -31.46 -7.27
CA GLU A 58 -35.71 -32.50 -6.90
C GLU A 58 -34.68 -32.70 -8.02
N GLU A 59 -34.78 -32.08 -9.16
CA GLU A 59 -33.83 -32.13 -10.25
C GLU A 59 -32.51 -31.47 -9.81
N GLU A 60 -31.37 -32.15 -10.04
CA GLU A 60 -30.04 -31.62 -9.79
C GLU A 60 -29.66 -30.62 -10.90
N ILE A 61 -29.24 -29.45 -10.51
CA ILE A 61 -28.81 -28.38 -11.40
C ILE A 61 -27.43 -27.87 -11.03
N GLN A 62 -26.76 -27.24 -11.99
CA GLN A 62 -25.49 -26.57 -11.79
C GLN A 62 -25.64 -25.07 -12.10
N THR A 63 -25.08 -24.23 -11.24
CA THR A 63 -25.06 -22.78 -11.43
C THR A 63 -23.62 -22.29 -11.29
N LEU A 64 -23.14 -21.58 -12.32
CA LEU A 64 -21.87 -20.87 -12.29
C LEU A 64 -22.10 -19.47 -11.73
N VAL A 65 -21.34 -19.11 -10.71
CA VAL A 65 -21.28 -17.75 -10.15
C VAL A 65 -19.87 -17.22 -10.32
N GLU A 66 -19.74 -16.04 -10.89
CA GLU A 66 -18.46 -15.36 -11.05
C GLU A 66 -18.45 -14.11 -10.16
N TYR A 67 -17.33 -13.94 -9.44
CA TYR A 67 -17.07 -12.78 -8.62
C TYR A 67 -15.91 -12.02 -9.24
N GLU A 68 -16.20 -10.84 -9.76
CA GLU A 68 -15.21 -9.95 -10.33
C GLU A 68 -14.40 -9.29 -9.22
N GLY A 69 -13.06 -9.35 -9.32
CA GLY A 69 -12.14 -8.80 -8.34
C GLY A 69 -10.88 -9.61 -8.24
N HIS A 70 -9.93 -9.13 -7.44
CA HIS A 70 -8.73 -9.91 -7.19
C HIS A 70 -9.12 -11.27 -6.59
N PRO A 71 -8.65 -12.40 -7.16
CA PRO A 71 -9.10 -13.74 -6.78
C PRO A 71 -9.02 -14.03 -5.28
N ASN A 72 -7.94 -13.56 -4.61
CA ASN A 72 -7.77 -13.73 -3.17
C ASN A 72 -8.81 -12.98 -2.36
N ASP A 73 -9.19 -11.76 -2.79
CA ASP A 73 -10.21 -10.95 -2.13
C ASP A 73 -11.58 -11.62 -2.23
N CYS A 74 -11.95 -12.00 -3.46
CA CYS A 74 -13.19 -12.73 -3.73
C CYS A 74 -13.27 -14.04 -2.94
N LEU A 75 -12.16 -14.78 -2.87
CA LEU A 75 -12.07 -16.06 -2.19
C LEU A 75 -12.27 -15.91 -0.67
N VAL A 76 -11.61 -14.93 -0.05
CA VAL A 76 -11.75 -14.67 1.39
C VAL A 76 -13.14 -14.17 1.72
N ALA A 77 -13.71 -13.24 0.93
CA ALA A 77 -15.05 -12.73 1.13
C ALA A 77 -16.10 -13.83 1.00
N PHE A 78 -15.98 -14.69 -0.01
CA PHE A 78 -16.85 -15.85 -0.20
C PHE A 78 -16.76 -16.84 0.96
N TYR A 79 -15.55 -17.24 1.34
CA TYR A 79 -15.33 -18.17 2.45
C TYR A 79 -15.89 -17.65 3.77
N GLN A 80 -15.61 -16.40 4.12
CA GLN A 80 -16.10 -15.80 5.36
C GLN A 80 -17.63 -15.68 5.39
N SER A 81 -18.26 -15.38 4.25
CA SER A 81 -19.72 -15.34 4.15
C SER A 81 -20.35 -16.69 4.45
N LEU A 82 -19.75 -17.75 3.94
CA LEU A 82 -20.20 -19.13 4.21
C LEU A 82 -19.90 -19.54 5.64
N LYS A 83 -18.71 -19.23 6.15
CA LYS A 83 -18.30 -19.56 7.53
C LYS A 83 -19.24 -18.93 8.55
N ASP A 84 -19.59 -17.66 8.39
CA ASP A 84 -20.50 -16.96 9.30
C ASP A 84 -21.93 -17.54 9.28
N SER A 85 -22.36 -18.08 8.13
CA SER A 85 -23.71 -18.62 7.94
C SER A 85 -23.84 -20.10 8.24
N PHE A 86 -22.80 -20.89 7.95
CA PHE A 86 -22.86 -22.35 7.95
C PHE A 86 -21.73 -23.03 8.75
N GLY A 87 -20.83 -22.25 9.37
CA GLY A 87 -19.67 -22.77 10.09
C GLY A 87 -18.48 -23.07 9.18
N GLU A 88 -17.47 -23.74 9.74
CA GLU A 88 -16.22 -24.06 9.03
C GLU A 88 -16.46 -24.94 7.79
N LEU A 89 -15.94 -24.47 6.66
CA LEU A 89 -15.92 -25.25 5.43
C LEU A 89 -14.68 -26.14 5.40
N LEU A 90 -14.90 -27.41 5.20
CA LEU A 90 -13.82 -28.37 4.97
C LEU A 90 -13.82 -28.73 3.48
N GLY A 91 -12.67 -28.67 2.85
CA GLY A 91 -12.49 -29.22 1.52
C GLY A 91 -12.89 -30.71 1.50
N LYS A 92 -13.59 -31.15 0.45
CA LYS A 92 -14.02 -32.53 0.31
C LYS A 92 -12.79 -33.44 0.20
N SER A 93 -12.63 -34.33 1.16
CA SER A 93 -11.62 -35.40 1.09
C SER A 93 -11.98 -36.35 -0.03
N VAL A 94 -10.99 -36.79 -0.80
CA VAL A 94 -11.14 -37.77 -1.86
C VAL A 94 -10.64 -39.10 -1.35
N GLU A 95 -11.52 -40.12 -1.29
CA GLU A 95 -11.12 -41.48 -1.02
C GLU A 95 -10.44 -42.09 -2.25
N THR A 96 -9.22 -42.55 -2.06
CA THR A 96 -8.43 -43.24 -3.09
C THR A 96 -8.09 -44.68 -2.61
N PHE A 97 -7.64 -45.50 -3.51
CA PHE A 97 -7.17 -46.85 -3.18
C PHE A 97 -6.02 -46.84 -2.13
N PHE A 98 -5.28 -45.75 -2.04
CA PHE A 98 -4.14 -45.56 -1.11
C PHE A 98 -4.51 -44.78 0.16
N GLY A 99 -5.79 -44.46 0.38
CA GLY A 99 -6.28 -43.73 1.55
C GLY A 99 -7.02 -42.42 1.18
N THR A 100 -7.42 -41.68 2.20
CA THR A 100 -8.16 -40.45 2.06
C THR A 100 -7.20 -39.28 1.82
N ILE A 101 -7.36 -38.56 0.68
CA ILE A 101 -6.63 -37.33 0.39
C ILE A 101 -7.47 -36.16 0.94
N PRO A 102 -6.91 -35.32 1.85
CA PRO A 102 -7.63 -34.18 2.37
C PRO A 102 -7.92 -33.16 1.26
N GLY A 103 -9.01 -32.42 1.43
CA GLY A 103 -9.37 -31.34 0.51
C GLY A 103 -8.27 -30.28 0.39
N LYS A 104 -8.14 -29.70 -0.80
CA LYS A 104 -7.13 -28.66 -1.07
C LYS A 104 -7.50 -27.36 -0.36
N SER A 105 -6.51 -26.70 0.22
CA SER A 105 -6.65 -25.36 0.77
C SER A 105 -5.44 -24.52 0.38
N ILE A 106 -5.64 -23.22 0.25
CA ILE A 106 -4.56 -22.25 0.04
C ILE A 106 -4.49 -21.28 1.20
N SER A 107 -3.27 -20.84 1.51
CA SER A 107 -3.03 -19.76 2.47
C SER A 107 -3.10 -18.43 1.74
N VAL A 108 -4.04 -17.58 2.14
CA VAL A 108 -4.24 -16.25 1.56
C VAL A 108 -3.79 -15.22 2.56
N ALA A 109 -2.86 -14.35 2.18
CA ALA A 109 -2.46 -13.20 2.97
C ALA A 109 -3.63 -12.20 3.06
N VAL A 110 -3.95 -11.73 4.26
CA VAL A 110 -5.02 -10.76 4.54
C VAL A 110 -4.50 -9.48 5.20
N ASP A 111 -3.29 -9.54 5.75
CA ASP A 111 -2.52 -8.41 6.26
C ASP A 111 -1.03 -8.80 6.33
N TYR A 112 -0.15 -7.87 6.73
CA TYR A 112 1.26 -8.18 6.95
C TYR A 112 1.42 -9.26 8.04
N ASN A 113 2.07 -10.38 7.66
CA ASN A 113 2.24 -11.57 8.50
C ASN A 113 0.93 -12.23 9.00
N GLU A 114 -0.21 -11.92 8.39
CA GLU A 114 -1.49 -12.54 8.72
C GLU A 114 -2.03 -13.27 7.49
N THR A 115 -2.41 -14.54 7.67
CA THR A 115 -2.95 -15.36 6.60
C THR A 115 -4.20 -16.10 7.04
N VAL A 116 -5.09 -16.36 6.08
CA VAL A 116 -6.28 -17.19 6.27
C VAL A 116 -6.16 -18.42 5.37
N LEU A 117 -6.43 -19.59 5.94
CA LEU A 117 -6.48 -20.83 5.17
C LEU A 117 -7.88 -21.00 4.59
N VAL A 118 -7.97 -21.06 3.27
CA VAL A 118 -9.24 -21.12 2.55
C VAL A 118 -9.30 -22.39 1.69
N PRO A 119 -10.36 -23.21 1.82
CA PRO A 119 -10.53 -24.39 0.96
C PRO A 119 -10.82 -23.97 -0.48
N ILE A 120 -10.20 -24.69 -1.43
CA ILE A 120 -10.39 -24.58 -2.87
C ILE A 120 -10.72 -25.92 -3.49
N GLY A 121 -11.24 -25.93 -4.71
CA GLY A 121 -11.70 -27.13 -5.39
C GLY A 121 -13.08 -27.58 -4.90
N GLU A 122 -13.29 -28.88 -4.77
CA GLU A 122 -14.60 -29.39 -4.36
C GLU A 122 -14.78 -29.27 -2.84
N SER A 123 -15.89 -28.69 -2.45
CA SER A 123 -16.32 -28.48 -1.06
C SER A 123 -17.81 -28.72 -0.95
N GLN A 124 -18.31 -29.00 0.24
CA GLN A 124 -19.73 -29.14 0.52
C GLN A 124 -20.13 -28.17 1.62
N ILE A 125 -21.30 -27.55 1.50
CA ILE A 125 -21.84 -26.70 2.57
C ILE A 125 -22.26 -27.62 3.73
N PRO A 126 -21.76 -27.39 4.97
CA PRO A 126 -22.09 -28.24 6.10
C PRO A 126 -23.61 -28.35 6.33
N GLY A 127 -24.10 -29.59 6.44
CA GLY A 127 -25.51 -29.86 6.68
C GLY A 127 -26.44 -29.69 5.49
N LEU A 128 -25.92 -29.34 4.29
CA LEU A 128 -26.71 -29.17 3.09
C LEU A 128 -26.23 -30.08 1.95
N PRO A 129 -27.15 -30.60 1.12
CA PRO A 129 -26.79 -31.35 -0.09
C PRO A 129 -26.44 -30.38 -1.25
N ILE A 130 -25.54 -29.45 -0.98
CA ILE A 130 -25.03 -28.46 -1.95
C ILE A 130 -23.53 -28.66 -2.01
N THR A 131 -23.03 -29.03 -3.18
CA THR A 131 -21.59 -29.10 -3.45
C THR A 131 -21.14 -27.86 -4.24
N MET A 132 -19.91 -27.44 -4.03
CA MET A 132 -19.30 -26.30 -4.69
C MET A 132 -17.94 -26.71 -5.24
N LYS A 133 -17.61 -26.20 -6.43
CA LYS A 133 -16.25 -26.22 -6.95
C LYS A 133 -15.73 -24.80 -7.01
N VAL A 134 -14.78 -24.49 -6.12
CA VAL A 134 -14.23 -23.14 -5.94
C VAL A 134 -12.89 -23.05 -6.68
N GLN A 135 -12.80 -22.12 -7.63
CA GLN A 135 -11.64 -21.95 -8.51
C GLN A 135 -11.24 -20.47 -8.60
N PRO A 136 -10.18 -20.04 -7.91
CA PRO A 136 -9.57 -18.75 -8.18
C PRO A 136 -8.89 -18.79 -9.55
N VAL A 137 -9.17 -17.80 -10.39
CA VAL A 137 -8.59 -17.61 -11.72
C VAL A 137 -7.77 -16.35 -11.68
N PHE A 138 -6.44 -16.49 -11.71
CA PHE A 138 -5.51 -15.38 -11.81
C PHE A 138 -5.28 -15.07 -13.28
N ASP A 139 -5.45 -13.81 -13.65
CA ASP A 139 -5.29 -13.33 -15.02
C ASP A 139 -4.64 -11.94 -14.94
N GLU A 140 -3.38 -11.85 -15.35
CA GLU A 140 -2.60 -10.61 -15.30
C GLU A 140 -3.13 -9.56 -16.27
N ASP A 141 -3.77 -9.98 -17.36
CA ASP A 141 -4.36 -9.10 -18.37
C ASP A 141 -5.76 -8.60 -17.95
N HIS A 142 -6.38 -9.27 -16.98
CA HIS A 142 -7.69 -8.85 -16.48
C HIS A 142 -7.60 -7.63 -15.57
N GLU A 143 -8.49 -6.64 -15.73
CA GLU A 143 -8.48 -5.36 -14.99
C GLU A 143 -8.39 -5.47 -13.47
N SER A 144 -8.96 -6.53 -12.90
CA SER A 144 -8.96 -6.81 -11.46
C SER A 144 -7.93 -7.87 -11.03
N GLY A 145 -7.05 -8.30 -11.94
CA GLY A 145 -6.07 -9.37 -11.69
C GLY A 145 -6.69 -10.76 -11.72
N GLY A 146 -7.94 -10.91 -12.16
CA GLY A 146 -8.63 -12.17 -12.30
C GLY A 146 -10.05 -12.18 -11.72
N MET A 147 -10.54 -13.36 -11.35
CA MET A 147 -11.88 -13.56 -10.81
C MET A 147 -11.94 -14.82 -9.93
N LEU A 148 -13.01 -14.96 -9.17
CA LEU A 148 -13.33 -16.21 -8.51
C LEU A 148 -14.54 -16.86 -9.23
N ARG A 149 -14.36 -18.10 -9.67
CA ARG A 149 -15.42 -18.94 -10.20
C ARG A 149 -15.89 -19.96 -9.18
N VAL A 150 -17.19 -20.02 -8.96
CA VAL A 150 -17.81 -21.00 -8.08
C VAL A 150 -18.93 -21.72 -8.86
N VAL A 151 -18.78 -23.02 -9.03
CA VAL A 151 -19.82 -23.86 -9.62
C VAL A 151 -20.55 -24.56 -8.48
N PHE A 152 -21.81 -24.23 -8.28
CA PHE A 152 -22.68 -24.91 -7.33
C PHE A 152 -23.42 -26.04 -8.02
N THR A 153 -23.46 -27.21 -7.36
CA THR A 153 -24.29 -28.37 -7.77
C THR A 153 -25.26 -28.67 -6.64
N TYR A 154 -26.54 -28.60 -6.94
CA TYR A 154 -27.61 -28.70 -5.93
C TYR A 154 -28.95 -29.04 -6.58
N ARG A 155 -29.93 -29.47 -5.74
CA ARG A 155 -31.30 -29.65 -6.18
C ARG A 155 -31.99 -28.31 -6.34
N ARG A 156 -32.78 -28.14 -7.41
CA ARG A 156 -33.44 -26.86 -7.79
C ARG A 156 -34.15 -26.15 -6.62
N LYS A 157 -34.73 -26.91 -5.69
CA LYS A 157 -35.37 -26.37 -4.48
C LYS A 157 -34.45 -25.48 -3.62
N PHE A 158 -33.14 -25.62 -3.74
CA PHE A 158 -32.14 -24.78 -3.01
C PHE A 158 -31.68 -23.55 -3.82
N ASP A 159 -32.23 -23.30 -5.02
CA ASP A 159 -31.89 -22.15 -5.85
C ASP A 159 -31.99 -20.79 -5.10
N PRO A 160 -33.06 -20.52 -4.31
CA PRO A 160 -33.16 -19.28 -3.54
C PRO A 160 -32.02 -19.13 -2.50
N LEU A 161 -31.55 -20.24 -1.92
CA LEU A 161 -30.44 -20.23 -0.96
C LEU A 161 -29.10 -19.92 -1.65
N VAL A 162 -28.85 -20.53 -2.82
CA VAL A 162 -27.63 -20.25 -3.61
C VAL A 162 -27.58 -18.80 -4.05
N LYS A 163 -28.70 -18.23 -4.51
CA LYS A 163 -28.81 -16.78 -4.83
C LYS A 163 -28.56 -15.89 -3.62
N ARG A 164 -29.03 -16.30 -2.43
CA ARG A 164 -28.75 -15.58 -1.18
C ARG A 164 -27.27 -15.63 -0.81
N ILE A 165 -26.60 -16.77 -0.96
CA ILE A 165 -25.16 -16.93 -0.74
C ILE A 165 -24.39 -16.01 -1.70
N GLU A 166 -24.76 -15.99 -2.97
CA GLU A 166 -24.16 -15.09 -3.97
C GLU A 166 -24.30 -13.62 -3.56
N ALA A 167 -25.51 -13.18 -3.19
CA ALA A 167 -25.77 -11.81 -2.77
C ALA A 167 -24.97 -11.41 -1.54
N MET A 168 -24.94 -12.26 -0.50
CA MET A 168 -24.18 -12.02 0.73
C MET A 168 -22.67 -11.92 0.45
N SER A 169 -22.14 -12.78 -0.41
CA SER A 169 -20.72 -12.78 -0.76
C SER A 169 -20.34 -11.53 -1.56
N LYS A 170 -21.21 -11.11 -2.50
CA LYS A 170 -21.03 -9.86 -3.25
C LYS A 170 -21.11 -8.62 -2.35
N GLU A 171 -22.05 -8.61 -1.41
CA GLU A 171 -22.16 -7.53 -0.42
C GLU A 171 -20.93 -7.46 0.49
N ARG A 172 -20.46 -8.61 0.97
CA ARG A 172 -19.23 -8.65 1.79
C ARG A 172 -18.03 -8.15 0.99
N LEU A 173 -17.85 -8.60 -0.24
CA LEU A 173 -16.75 -8.14 -1.11
C LEU A 173 -16.77 -6.61 -1.30
N LYS A 174 -17.95 -6.01 -1.36
CA LYS A 174 -18.11 -4.56 -1.46
C LYS A 174 -17.73 -3.84 -0.15
N ASN A 175 -18.04 -4.42 1.00
CA ASN A 175 -17.94 -3.76 2.31
C ASN A 175 -16.68 -4.13 3.09
N SER A 176 -16.10 -5.31 2.86
CA SER A 176 -15.02 -5.91 3.67
C SER A 176 -13.98 -6.60 2.79
N SER A 177 -13.28 -5.82 1.97
CA SER A 177 -12.16 -6.31 1.17
C SER A 177 -10.89 -6.51 2.02
N ILE A 178 -10.08 -7.52 1.69
CA ILE A 178 -8.76 -7.70 2.30
C ILE A 178 -7.78 -6.59 1.92
N PHE A 179 -8.01 -5.89 0.82
CA PHE A 179 -7.14 -4.81 0.32
C PHE A 179 -7.58 -3.41 0.74
N LYS A 180 -8.89 -3.21 0.98
CA LYS A 180 -9.43 -1.90 1.32
C LYS A 180 -8.90 -1.42 2.67
N GLY A 181 -8.33 -0.21 2.70
CA GLY A 181 -7.72 0.35 3.90
C GLY A 181 -6.41 -0.32 4.32
N LYS A 182 -5.73 -1.00 3.41
CA LYS A 182 -4.44 -1.66 3.63
C LYS A 182 -3.34 -1.05 2.77
N ALA A 183 -2.07 -1.33 3.16
CA ALA A 183 -0.89 -0.93 2.40
C ALA A 183 -0.19 -2.16 1.81
N PHE A 184 0.08 -2.12 0.51
CA PHE A 184 0.74 -3.21 -0.21
C PHE A 184 1.52 -2.68 -1.42
N ASP A 185 2.40 -3.52 -1.95
CA ASP A 185 3.12 -3.23 -3.19
C ASP A 185 2.30 -3.60 -4.44
N SER A 186 2.80 -3.27 -5.61
CA SER A 186 2.20 -3.60 -6.90
C SER A 186 1.99 -5.09 -7.16
N LYS A 187 2.67 -5.97 -6.40
CA LYS A 187 2.54 -7.42 -6.44
C LYS A 187 1.57 -7.95 -5.38
N PHE A 188 0.86 -7.03 -4.68
CA PHE A 188 -0.10 -7.33 -3.62
C PHE A 188 0.51 -7.95 -2.35
N ASN A 189 1.81 -7.74 -2.08
CA ASN A 189 2.41 -8.09 -0.81
C ASN A 189 2.14 -6.97 0.20
N PHE A 190 1.57 -7.31 1.36
CA PHE A 190 1.26 -6.34 2.40
C PHE A 190 2.53 -5.74 3.03
N MET A 191 2.52 -4.43 3.25
CA MET A 191 3.65 -3.68 3.79
C MET A 191 3.55 -3.54 5.31
N ASN A 192 4.69 -3.70 5.99
CA ASN A 192 4.79 -3.39 7.42
C ASN A 192 5.04 -1.87 7.62
N VAL A 193 3.97 -1.12 7.77
CA VAL A 193 4.07 0.33 8.01
C VAL A 193 3.57 0.77 9.38
N ARG A 194 2.89 -0.12 10.14
CA ARG A 194 2.34 0.20 11.47
C ARG A 194 3.42 0.56 12.47
N ASN A 195 4.54 -0.14 12.43
CA ASN A 195 5.67 0.06 13.33
C ASN A 195 6.72 1.04 12.78
N PHE A 196 6.39 1.77 11.71
CA PHE A 196 7.30 2.74 11.13
C PHE A 196 7.48 3.95 12.06
N ASP A 197 8.74 4.23 12.42
CA ASP A 197 9.12 5.38 13.24
C ASP A 197 9.15 6.65 12.39
N GLU A 198 8.11 7.45 12.49
CA GLU A 198 7.97 8.72 11.76
C GLU A 198 8.84 9.83 12.31
N THR A 199 9.36 9.72 13.53
CA THR A 199 10.16 10.78 14.18
C THR A 199 11.44 11.08 13.41
N ARG A 200 11.90 10.13 12.61
CA ARG A 200 13.10 10.26 11.75
C ARG A 200 12.79 10.84 10.37
N VAL A 201 11.54 11.20 10.10
CA VAL A 201 11.15 11.83 8.83
C VAL A 201 10.89 13.30 9.08
N VAL A 202 11.88 14.10 8.79
CA VAL A 202 11.87 15.53 9.05
C VAL A 202 11.96 16.28 7.73
N TYR A 203 11.17 17.33 7.59
CA TYR A 203 11.13 18.22 6.45
C TYR A 203 11.39 19.64 6.88
N SER A 204 11.89 20.49 5.99
CA SER A 204 11.88 21.94 6.21
C SER A 204 10.44 22.45 6.41
N ALA A 205 10.26 23.60 7.04
CA ALA A 205 8.95 24.17 7.34
C ALA A 205 8.07 24.32 6.08
N VAL A 206 8.66 24.72 4.95
CA VAL A 206 7.97 24.87 3.67
C VAL A 206 7.54 23.53 3.10
N GLU A 207 8.47 22.56 3.05
CA GLU A 207 8.19 21.21 2.55
C GLU A 207 7.12 20.51 3.38
N ARG A 208 7.22 20.61 4.72
CA ARG A 208 6.22 20.07 5.66
C ARG A 208 4.83 20.60 5.35
N THR A 209 4.70 21.92 5.19
CA THR A 209 3.42 22.56 4.84
C THR A 209 2.87 22.06 3.51
N GLN A 210 3.72 21.93 2.49
CA GLN A 210 3.30 21.47 1.16
C GLN A 210 2.89 20.00 1.15
N ILE A 211 3.65 19.12 1.83
CA ILE A 211 3.32 17.69 1.98
C ILE A 211 2.01 17.54 2.76
N ASP A 212 1.87 18.25 3.87
CA ASP A 212 0.65 18.19 4.67
C ASP A 212 -0.57 18.63 3.85
N ALA A 213 -0.50 19.77 3.20
CA ALA A 213 -1.62 20.32 2.43
C ALA A 213 -2.01 19.46 1.21
N ASN A 214 -1.04 18.87 0.49
CA ASN A 214 -1.30 18.22 -0.78
C ASN A 214 -1.40 16.70 -0.72
N ILE A 215 -0.79 16.05 0.27
CA ILE A 215 -0.78 14.59 0.41
C ILE A 215 -1.52 14.14 1.67
N LEU A 216 -1.16 14.67 2.85
CA LEU A 216 -1.67 14.14 4.11
C LEU A 216 -3.06 14.67 4.48
N SER A 217 -3.35 15.95 4.23
CA SER A 217 -4.65 16.55 4.56
C SER A 217 -5.83 15.92 3.80
N PRO A 218 -5.75 15.59 2.50
CA PRO A 218 -6.81 14.83 1.82
C PRO A 218 -7.12 13.48 2.50
N ILE A 219 -6.09 12.82 3.02
CA ILE A 219 -6.20 11.52 3.70
C ILE A 219 -6.81 11.69 5.10
N THR A 220 -6.24 12.57 5.91
CA THR A 220 -6.60 12.74 7.32
C THR A 220 -7.89 13.52 7.53
N ARG A 221 -8.31 14.33 6.56
CA ARG A 221 -9.48 15.22 6.60
C ARG A 221 -10.44 14.97 5.44
N THR A 222 -10.54 13.75 4.97
CA THR A 222 -11.33 13.34 3.79
C THR A 222 -12.74 13.93 3.77
N GLN A 223 -13.48 13.80 4.89
CA GLN A 223 -14.85 14.30 4.98
C GLN A 223 -14.95 15.83 4.86
N GLN A 224 -13.98 16.55 5.40
CA GLN A 224 -13.94 18.02 5.29
C GLN A 224 -13.65 18.44 3.84
N TRP A 225 -12.75 17.72 3.16
CA TRP A 225 -12.46 17.98 1.73
C TRP A 225 -13.71 17.77 0.87
N LEU A 226 -14.42 16.67 1.03
CA LEU A 226 -15.65 16.36 0.29
C LEU A 226 -16.77 17.36 0.61
N HIS A 227 -16.95 17.70 1.89
CA HIS A 227 -17.97 18.67 2.32
C HIS A 227 -17.75 20.05 1.68
N ASN A 228 -16.50 20.46 1.48
CA ASN A 228 -16.15 21.73 0.85
C ASN A 228 -16.16 21.65 -0.69
N GLY A 229 -16.62 20.56 -1.29
CA GLY A 229 -16.68 20.36 -2.73
C GLY A 229 -15.32 20.20 -3.41
N SER A 230 -14.27 19.89 -2.65
CA SER A 230 -12.93 19.66 -3.19
C SER A 230 -12.77 18.22 -3.69
N SER A 231 -12.18 18.05 -4.88
CA SER A 231 -11.87 16.74 -5.44
C SER A 231 -10.76 16.05 -4.66
N LEU A 232 -10.90 14.75 -4.46
CA LEU A 232 -9.84 13.88 -3.91
C LEU A 232 -8.96 13.29 -5.02
N LYS A 233 -9.34 13.42 -6.31
CA LYS A 233 -8.43 13.11 -7.41
C LYS A 233 -7.35 14.18 -7.45
N ARG A 234 -6.12 13.81 -7.13
CA ARG A 234 -4.97 14.71 -7.12
C ARG A 234 -3.72 14.03 -7.64
N GLY A 235 -2.91 14.80 -8.39
CA GLY A 235 -1.56 14.42 -8.79
C GLY A 235 -0.54 15.28 -8.06
N VAL A 236 0.41 14.66 -7.37
CA VAL A 236 1.51 15.33 -6.66
C VAL A 236 2.84 14.79 -7.16
N LEU A 237 3.75 15.66 -7.55
CA LEU A 237 5.11 15.31 -7.91
C LEU A 237 6.07 15.73 -6.80
N LEU A 238 6.77 14.76 -6.21
CA LEU A 238 7.90 15.00 -5.30
C LEU A 238 9.20 14.89 -6.09
N HIS A 239 9.98 15.96 -6.14
CA HIS A 239 11.26 15.92 -6.82
C HIS A 239 12.39 16.40 -5.93
N GLY A 240 13.59 15.89 -6.15
CA GLY A 240 14.78 16.30 -5.40
C GLY A 240 15.90 15.27 -5.51
N PRO A 241 17.13 15.62 -5.12
CA PRO A 241 18.26 14.72 -5.20
C PRO A 241 18.08 13.45 -4.34
N TYR A 242 18.98 12.50 -4.53
CA TYR A 242 19.00 11.30 -3.70
C TYR A 242 19.22 11.65 -2.23
N GLY A 243 18.56 10.89 -1.33
CA GLY A 243 18.71 11.08 0.11
C GLY A 243 17.85 12.19 0.74
N THR A 244 16.90 12.79 0.00
CA THR A 244 15.99 13.83 0.51
C THR A 244 14.74 13.27 1.20
N GLY A 245 14.56 11.94 1.27
CA GLY A 245 13.46 11.34 2.01
C GLY A 245 12.21 10.99 1.18
N LYS A 246 12.26 11.00 -0.16
CA LYS A 246 11.12 10.64 -1.03
C LYS A 246 10.48 9.30 -0.67
N THR A 247 11.26 8.23 -0.55
CA THR A 247 10.78 6.89 -0.13
C THR A 247 10.29 6.87 1.33
N LEU A 248 10.86 7.70 2.22
CA LEU A 248 10.34 7.83 3.59
C LEU A 248 8.97 8.51 3.60
N THR A 249 8.74 9.48 2.71
CA THR A 249 7.41 10.10 2.50
C THR A 249 6.37 9.06 2.09
N ALA A 250 6.75 8.05 1.26
CA ALA A 250 5.86 6.94 0.93
C ALA A 250 5.41 6.17 2.18
N ARG A 251 6.34 5.87 3.08
CA ARG A 251 6.02 5.13 4.33
C ARG A 251 5.14 5.94 5.29
N VAL A 252 5.40 7.25 5.43
CA VAL A 252 4.53 8.16 6.21
C VAL A 252 3.13 8.19 5.61
N THR A 253 3.03 8.36 4.28
CA THR A 253 1.76 8.37 3.56
C THR A 253 1.01 7.06 3.74
N ALA A 254 1.69 5.91 3.60
CA ALA A 254 1.11 4.59 3.80
C ALA A 254 0.54 4.43 5.21
N LYS A 255 1.28 4.86 6.23
CA LYS A 255 0.82 4.81 7.63
C LYS A 255 -0.42 5.67 7.83
N ARG A 256 -0.43 6.92 7.32
CA ARG A 256 -1.62 7.79 7.37
C ARG A 256 -2.81 7.20 6.62
N CYS A 257 -2.59 6.51 5.51
CA CYS A 257 -3.65 5.78 4.80
C CYS A 257 -4.29 4.72 5.70
N LEU A 258 -3.48 3.86 6.33
CA LEU A 258 -4.00 2.82 7.22
C LEU A 258 -4.78 3.38 8.40
N GLU A 259 -4.28 4.45 9.04
CA GLU A 259 -4.92 5.11 10.19
C GLU A 259 -6.27 5.73 9.83
N ASN A 260 -6.48 6.10 8.57
CA ASN A 260 -7.69 6.79 8.10
C ASN A 260 -8.56 5.94 7.14
N GLY A 261 -8.29 4.64 7.03
CA GLY A 261 -9.08 3.72 6.21
C GLY A 261 -8.88 3.89 4.70
N TRP A 262 -7.79 4.52 4.28
CA TRP A 262 -7.38 4.64 2.89
C TRP A 262 -6.54 3.44 2.47
N THR A 263 -6.68 3.03 1.22
CA THR A 263 -5.82 2.02 0.59
C THR A 263 -4.53 2.68 0.10
N PHE A 264 -3.38 2.02 0.30
CA PHE A 264 -2.09 2.51 -0.19
C PHE A 264 -1.42 1.46 -1.09
N ILE A 265 -0.99 1.88 -2.26
CA ILE A 265 -0.30 1.04 -3.24
C ILE A 265 1.06 1.65 -3.54
N ASN A 266 2.13 0.90 -3.25
CA ASN A 266 3.50 1.27 -3.62
C ASN A 266 3.85 0.66 -4.97
N VAL A 267 4.20 1.49 -5.94
CA VAL A 267 4.54 1.08 -7.31
C VAL A 267 6.02 1.35 -7.55
N LEU A 268 6.75 0.30 -7.85
CA LEU A 268 8.19 0.37 -8.13
C LEU A 268 8.44 0.52 -9.64
N PRO A 269 9.63 0.97 -10.02
CA PRO A 269 10.01 1.05 -11.43
C PRO A 269 9.88 -0.29 -12.14
N GLY A 270 9.18 -0.29 -13.27
CA GLY A 270 8.96 -1.51 -14.07
C GLY A 270 7.63 -2.21 -13.83
N ASP A 271 6.89 -1.82 -12.80
CA ASP A 271 5.57 -2.39 -12.52
C ASP A 271 4.49 -1.89 -13.51
N ASP A 272 3.39 -2.64 -13.62
CA ASP A 272 2.23 -2.27 -14.44
C ASP A 272 1.42 -1.16 -13.77
N ILE A 273 1.55 0.05 -14.33
CA ILE A 273 0.92 1.26 -13.83
C ILE A 273 -0.59 1.24 -14.03
N VAL A 274 -1.05 0.77 -15.20
CA VAL A 274 -2.48 0.72 -15.55
C VAL A 274 -3.22 -0.17 -14.56
N ARG A 275 -2.67 -1.35 -14.29
CA ARG A 275 -3.19 -2.30 -13.32
C ARG A 275 -3.27 -1.68 -11.93
N CYS A 276 -2.20 -1.02 -11.47
CA CYS A 276 -2.18 -0.38 -10.15
C CYS A 276 -3.22 0.73 -10.01
N LEU A 277 -3.40 1.57 -11.05
CA LEU A 277 -4.40 2.65 -11.05
C LEU A 277 -5.83 2.12 -11.07
N ARG A 278 -6.14 1.09 -11.88
CA ARG A 278 -7.45 0.44 -11.90
C ARG A 278 -7.77 -0.21 -10.57
N PHE A 279 -6.77 -0.86 -9.97
CA PHE A 279 -6.90 -1.45 -8.65
C PHE A 279 -7.17 -0.37 -7.58
N ALA A 280 -6.45 0.75 -7.62
CA ALA A 280 -6.66 1.88 -6.73
C ALA A 280 -8.08 2.47 -6.86
N ALA A 281 -8.58 2.62 -8.09
CA ALA A 281 -9.94 3.09 -8.35
C ALA A 281 -11.00 2.14 -7.80
N ARG A 282 -10.73 0.82 -7.77
CA ARG A 282 -11.64 -0.17 -7.19
C ARG A 282 -11.69 -0.12 -5.67
N TYR A 283 -10.55 0.06 -5.02
CA TYR A 283 -10.41 0.04 -3.55
C TYR A 283 -10.26 1.45 -2.95
N GLN A 284 -10.87 2.42 -3.58
CA GLN A 284 -10.88 3.82 -3.11
C GLN A 284 -11.64 3.99 -1.77
N PRO A 285 -11.31 5.04 -0.96
CA PRO A 285 -10.30 6.04 -1.25
C PRO A 285 -8.88 5.45 -1.16
N SER A 286 -8.00 5.89 -2.06
CA SER A 286 -6.68 5.27 -2.20
C SER A 286 -5.58 6.26 -2.57
N VAL A 287 -4.35 5.88 -2.23
CA VAL A 287 -3.12 6.54 -2.70
C VAL A 287 -2.33 5.56 -3.54
N VAL A 288 -1.89 5.99 -4.71
CA VAL A 288 -0.89 5.28 -5.51
C VAL A 288 0.40 6.07 -5.48
N PHE A 289 1.44 5.47 -4.94
CA PHE A 289 2.75 6.10 -4.79
C PHE A 289 3.73 5.46 -5.77
N PHE A 290 4.16 6.23 -6.75
CA PHE A 290 5.10 5.81 -7.79
C PHE A 290 6.52 6.24 -7.40
N GLU A 291 7.38 5.26 -7.10
CA GLU A 291 8.78 5.55 -6.77
C GLU A 291 9.62 5.64 -8.05
N ASP A 292 10.50 6.65 -8.09
CA ASP A 292 11.55 6.87 -9.10
C ASP A 292 11.09 6.61 -10.55
N ILE A 293 10.07 7.37 -10.98
CA ILE A 293 9.46 7.26 -12.32
C ILE A 293 10.46 7.44 -13.48
N ASP A 294 11.63 7.99 -13.17
CA ASP A 294 12.73 8.28 -14.08
C ASP A 294 13.86 7.22 -14.06
N SER A 295 13.67 6.08 -13.43
CA SER A 295 14.70 5.05 -13.22
C SER A 295 15.20 4.36 -14.48
N THR A 296 14.62 4.63 -15.64
CA THR A 296 15.09 4.14 -16.94
C THR A 296 16.20 5.03 -17.51
N THR A 297 17.18 4.43 -18.21
CA THR A 297 18.32 5.15 -18.79
C THR A 297 18.02 5.66 -20.21
N GLY A 298 18.51 6.88 -20.53
CA GLY A 298 18.52 7.42 -21.91
C GLY A 298 17.29 8.25 -22.30
N SER A 299 17.02 8.35 -23.61
CA SER A 299 15.90 9.09 -24.22
C SER A 299 14.52 8.59 -23.78
N ASP A 300 14.46 7.36 -23.32
CA ASP A 300 13.22 6.70 -22.90
C ASP A 300 12.63 7.25 -21.58
N ARG A 301 13.42 8.01 -20.79
CA ARG A 301 12.95 8.62 -19.53
C ARG A 301 11.77 9.55 -19.72
N THR A 302 11.92 10.49 -20.64
CA THR A 302 10.87 11.50 -20.89
C THR A 302 9.60 10.87 -21.42
N ASP A 303 9.72 9.89 -22.30
CA ASP A 303 8.59 9.19 -22.91
C ASP A 303 7.85 8.37 -21.86
N ARG A 304 8.56 7.67 -20.97
CA ARG A 304 7.95 6.89 -19.89
C ARG A 304 7.24 7.74 -18.86
N VAL A 305 7.85 8.85 -18.44
CA VAL A 305 7.20 9.80 -17.51
C VAL A 305 5.90 10.35 -18.12
N ASN A 306 5.93 10.69 -19.41
CA ASN A 306 4.75 11.17 -20.13
C ASN A 306 3.68 10.07 -20.28
N GLU A 307 4.08 8.82 -20.53
CA GLU A 307 3.18 7.68 -20.59
C GLU A 307 2.45 7.46 -19.25
N ILE A 308 3.18 7.49 -18.13
CA ILE A 308 2.63 7.39 -16.79
C ILE A 308 1.56 8.46 -16.56
N LEU A 309 1.88 9.71 -16.84
CA LEU A 309 0.97 10.83 -16.60
C LEU A 309 -0.27 10.79 -17.52
N ASN A 310 -0.10 10.39 -18.78
CA ASN A 310 -1.24 10.19 -19.69
C ASN A 310 -2.13 9.03 -19.24
N THR A 311 -1.53 7.98 -18.68
CA THR A 311 -2.27 6.83 -18.15
C THR A 311 -3.09 7.22 -16.92
N ILE A 312 -2.53 8.02 -16.01
CA ILE A 312 -3.26 8.56 -14.85
C ILE A 312 -4.50 9.33 -15.28
N ASP A 313 -4.37 10.18 -16.30
CA ASP A 313 -5.49 10.96 -16.83
C ASP A 313 -6.53 10.09 -17.55
N GLY A 314 -6.09 9.06 -18.25
CA GLY A 314 -6.97 8.17 -19.02
C GLY A 314 -7.74 7.16 -18.17
N VAL A 315 -7.15 6.70 -17.08
CA VAL A 315 -7.74 5.66 -16.20
C VAL A 315 -8.62 6.27 -15.11
N LEU A 316 -8.22 7.41 -14.53
CA LEU A 316 -8.92 8.01 -13.39
C LEU A 316 -9.92 9.08 -13.85
N SER A 317 -11.21 8.88 -13.60
CA SER A 317 -12.23 9.90 -13.78
C SER A 317 -12.13 11.02 -12.73
N LYS A 318 -12.82 12.15 -12.95
CA LYS A 318 -12.80 13.29 -12.00
C LYS A 318 -13.42 12.94 -10.64
N ASP A 319 -14.31 11.97 -10.59
CA ASP A 319 -15.03 11.57 -9.39
C ASP A 319 -14.30 10.49 -8.59
N THR A 320 -13.15 10.00 -9.06
CA THR A 320 -12.36 9.00 -8.32
C THR A 320 -11.69 9.63 -7.11
N GLN A 321 -11.70 8.90 -6.00
CA GLN A 321 -11.03 9.29 -4.76
C GLN A 321 -9.63 8.66 -4.72
N VAL A 322 -8.78 9.08 -5.65
CA VAL A 322 -7.42 8.55 -5.82
C VAL A 322 -6.43 9.69 -5.83
N VAL A 323 -5.51 9.69 -4.87
CA VAL A 323 -4.34 10.57 -4.85
C VAL A 323 -3.17 9.83 -5.49
N THR A 324 -2.56 10.41 -6.50
CA THR A 324 -1.34 9.89 -7.12
C THR A 324 -0.15 10.72 -6.68
N VAL A 325 0.87 10.06 -6.12
CA VAL A 325 2.14 10.69 -5.75
C VAL A 325 3.24 10.08 -6.58
N LEU A 326 3.98 10.89 -7.29
CA LEU A 326 5.09 10.46 -8.14
C LEU A 326 6.40 11.00 -7.56
N THR A 327 7.47 10.23 -7.61
CA THR A 327 8.79 10.73 -7.22
C THR A 327 9.77 10.68 -8.38
N THR A 328 10.64 11.68 -8.47
CA THR A 328 11.74 11.74 -9.44
C THR A 328 12.98 12.40 -8.84
N ASN A 329 14.14 11.96 -9.29
CA ASN A 329 15.41 12.65 -9.03
C ASN A 329 15.73 13.67 -10.13
N HIS A 330 15.02 13.62 -11.26
CA HIS A 330 15.28 14.38 -12.49
C HIS A 330 14.05 15.15 -12.97
N ILE A 331 13.78 16.29 -12.36
CA ILE A 331 12.61 17.14 -12.73
C ILE A 331 12.64 17.59 -14.20
N GLU A 332 13.83 17.68 -14.79
CA GLU A 332 14.04 18.01 -16.19
C GLU A 332 13.47 16.97 -17.17
N SER A 333 13.26 15.73 -16.71
CA SER A 333 12.63 14.66 -17.50
C SER A 333 11.12 14.84 -17.64
N VAL A 334 10.51 15.70 -16.82
CA VAL A 334 9.06 15.93 -16.82
C VAL A 334 8.70 16.95 -17.86
N ASN A 335 7.81 16.59 -18.81
CA ASN A 335 7.32 17.52 -19.81
C ASN A 335 6.51 18.66 -19.15
N ARG A 336 6.82 19.90 -19.54
CA ARG A 336 6.12 21.11 -19.03
C ARG A 336 4.61 21.06 -19.22
N ALA A 337 4.11 20.38 -20.26
CA ALA A 337 2.67 20.23 -20.49
C ALA A 337 1.99 19.40 -19.41
N MET A 338 2.72 18.55 -18.69
CA MET A 338 2.21 17.73 -17.60
C MET A 338 2.10 18.47 -16.27
N LEU A 339 2.82 19.59 -16.12
CA LEU A 339 2.76 20.47 -14.95
C LEU A 339 1.49 21.35 -14.92
N ARG A 340 0.52 21.09 -15.80
CA ARG A 340 -0.75 21.84 -15.82
C ARG A 340 -1.69 21.36 -14.71
N PRO A 341 -2.42 22.31 -14.06
CA PRO A 341 -3.46 21.93 -13.10
C PRO A 341 -4.47 20.93 -13.70
N GLY A 342 -4.86 19.94 -12.91
CA GLY A 342 -5.72 18.83 -13.33
C GLY A 342 -4.95 17.57 -13.76
N ARG A 343 -3.63 17.67 -13.94
CA ARG A 343 -2.71 16.54 -14.15
C ARG A 343 -1.78 16.37 -12.96
N LEU A 344 -0.89 17.35 -12.78
CA LEU A 344 -0.08 17.50 -11.56
C LEU A 344 -0.56 18.78 -10.86
N ASP A 345 -1.29 18.60 -9.77
CA ASP A 345 -1.87 19.70 -9.01
C ASP A 345 -0.84 20.39 -8.11
N SER A 346 0.22 19.66 -7.76
CA SER A 346 1.31 20.17 -6.92
C SER A 346 2.65 19.57 -7.33
N VAL A 347 3.69 20.42 -7.33
CA VAL A 347 5.08 20.02 -7.51
C VAL A 347 5.84 20.46 -6.27
N ILE A 348 6.38 19.51 -5.52
CA ILE A 348 7.04 19.76 -4.24
C ILE A 348 8.52 19.39 -4.39
N LYS A 349 9.39 20.36 -4.11
CA LYS A 349 10.83 20.12 -4.07
C LYS A 349 11.22 19.66 -2.68
N LEU A 350 11.89 18.51 -2.58
CA LEU A 350 12.56 18.05 -1.38
C LEU A 350 14.07 18.29 -1.54
N GLY A 351 14.67 18.91 -0.55
CA GLY A 351 16.08 19.31 -0.67
C GLY A 351 16.82 19.38 0.66
N GLU A 352 17.47 20.50 0.83
CA GLU A 352 18.22 20.83 2.06
C GLU A 352 17.24 21.14 3.19
N LEU A 353 17.60 20.76 4.41
CA LEU A 353 16.83 21.12 5.60
C LEU A 353 17.19 22.54 6.08
N ASP A 354 16.22 23.26 6.64
CA ASP A 354 16.46 24.45 7.41
C ASP A 354 17.11 24.12 8.77
N LYS A 355 17.61 25.15 9.48
CA LYS A 355 18.33 24.96 10.73
C LYS A 355 17.53 24.18 11.76
N GLU A 356 16.28 24.53 11.92
CA GLU A 356 15.35 23.90 12.85
C GLU A 356 15.15 22.42 12.53
N ALA A 357 14.98 22.09 11.25
CA ALA A 357 14.81 20.72 10.79
C ALA A 357 16.10 19.88 10.93
N VAL A 358 17.27 20.47 10.71
CA VAL A 358 18.56 19.79 10.99
C VAL A 358 18.66 19.39 12.47
N VAL A 359 18.36 20.33 13.38
CA VAL A 359 18.40 20.06 14.82
C VAL A 359 17.35 19.01 15.22
N GLU A 360 16.12 19.11 14.67
CA GLU A 360 15.05 18.12 14.90
C GLU A 360 15.50 16.72 14.45
N LEU A 361 16.09 16.60 13.27
CA LEU A 361 16.54 15.31 12.71
C LEU A 361 17.71 14.73 13.52
N LEU A 362 18.67 15.55 13.93
CA LEU A 362 19.78 15.12 14.78
C LEU A 362 19.27 14.57 16.12
N ARG A 363 18.34 15.27 16.77
CA ARG A 363 17.71 14.81 18.03
C ARG A 363 16.93 13.50 17.83
N ALA A 364 16.21 13.37 16.72
CA ALA A 364 15.46 12.16 16.40
C ALA A 364 16.36 10.94 16.15
N CYS A 365 17.52 11.14 15.50
CA CYS A 365 18.47 10.07 15.18
C CYS A 365 19.44 9.76 16.33
N SER A 366 19.60 10.67 17.29
CA SER A 366 20.50 10.52 18.45
C SER A 366 19.81 9.80 19.60
N ARG A 367 19.24 8.62 19.32
CA ARG A 367 18.57 7.76 20.30
C ARG A 367 19.17 6.36 20.29
N ASN A 368 19.11 5.69 21.45
CA ASN A 368 19.47 4.27 21.59
C ASN A 368 18.27 3.36 21.17
N ALA A 369 18.46 2.05 21.28
CA ALA A 369 17.40 1.07 20.95
C ALA A 369 16.19 1.15 21.89
N ALA A 370 16.35 1.71 23.11
CA ALA A 370 15.27 1.95 24.05
C ALA A 370 14.52 3.29 23.79
N GLY A 371 14.95 4.07 22.80
CA GLY A 371 14.36 5.38 22.47
C GLY A 371 14.89 6.54 23.33
N GLU A 372 15.87 6.31 24.21
CA GLU A 372 16.45 7.32 25.08
C GLU A 372 17.52 8.13 24.33
N SER A 373 17.64 9.43 24.67
CA SER A 373 18.64 10.30 24.05
C SER A 373 20.07 9.88 24.47
N ILE A 374 20.93 9.78 23.46
CA ILE A 374 22.37 9.55 23.66
C ILE A 374 23.20 10.83 23.51
N LEU A 375 22.54 11.99 23.43
CA LEU A 375 23.22 13.28 23.40
C LEU A 375 23.76 13.61 24.79
N GLU A 376 25.01 14.10 24.86
CA GLU A 376 25.63 14.65 26.05
C GLU A 376 25.41 16.18 26.08
N GLY A 377 24.42 16.61 26.86
CA GLY A 377 24.02 18.00 26.93
C GLY A 377 23.16 18.48 25.78
N GLU A 378 23.06 19.80 25.62
CA GLU A 378 22.35 20.44 24.52
C GLU A 378 23.23 20.54 23.27
N LEU A 379 22.59 20.57 22.10
CA LEU A 379 23.29 20.74 20.83
C LEU A 379 23.73 22.19 20.67
N ASP A 380 25.01 22.39 20.32
CA ASP A 380 25.54 23.69 19.88
C ASP A 380 25.12 23.90 18.42
N GLU A 381 24.00 24.64 18.24
CA GLU A 381 23.28 24.70 16.97
C GLU A 381 24.05 25.46 15.89
N GLU A 382 24.79 26.54 16.22
CA GLU A 382 25.47 27.36 15.21
C GLU A 382 26.61 26.64 14.48
N PRO A 383 27.59 26.00 15.18
CA PRO A 383 28.65 25.26 14.50
C PRO A 383 28.12 24.04 13.71
N ILE A 384 27.05 23.38 14.22
CA ILE A 384 26.39 22.27 13.54
C ILE A 384 25.72 22.76 12.26
N TRP A 385 24.99 23.87 12.33
CA TRP A 385 24.36 24.46 11.18
C TRP A 385 25.38 24.87 10.12
N ASP A 386 26.43 25.56 10.49
CA ASP A 386 27.48 25.94 9.54
C ASP A 386 28.16 24.75 8.88
N ALA A 387 28.40 23.66 9.63
CA ALA A 387 28.96 22.44 9.07
C ALA A 387 27.99 21.65 8.16
N SER A 388 26.67 21.79 8.38
CA SER A 388 25.63 21.02 7.67
C SER A 388 25.03 21.74 6.47
N ARG A 389 25.36 23.02 6.24
CA ARG A 389 24.78 23.80 5.12
C ARG A 389 24.87 23.07 3.80
N GLY A 390 23.74 23.03 3.09
CA GLY A 390 23.61 22.37 1.80
C GLY A 390 23.40 20.86 1.87
N TYR A 391 23.46 20.23 3.04
CA TYR A 391 23.27 18.79 3.15
C TYR A 391 21.81 18.38 3.04
N VAL A 392 21.58 17.26 2.35
CA VAL A 392 20.30 16.56 2.36
C VAL A 392 20.16 15.71 3.62
N PRO A 393 18.95 15.34 4.03
CA PRO A 393 18.68 14.54 5.23
C PRO A 393 19.57 13.31 5.42
N ALA A 394 19.92 12.60 4.35
CA ALA A 394 20.76 11.40 4.43
C ALA A 394 22.15 11.69 5.01
N PHE A 395 22.76 12.84 4.68
CA PHE A 395 24.08 13.24 5.22
C PHE A 395 23.98 13.63 6.70
N ILE A 396 22.87 14.23 7.11
CA ILE A 396 22.62 14.53 8.53
C ILE A 396 22.48 13.23 9.35
N VAL A 397 21.72 12.24 8.82
CA VAL A 397 21.60 10.93 9.47
C VAL A 397 22.95 10.22 9.56
N GLU A 398 23.75 10.24 8.49
CA GLU A 398 25.07 9.62 8.44
C GLU A 398 26.05 10.28 9.43
N SER A 399 25.96 11.60 9.64
CA SER A 399 26.78 12.29 10.63
C SER A 399 26.55 11.77 12.06
N VAL A 400 25.31 11.40 12.40
CA VAL A 400 25.01 10.79 13.71
C VAL A 400 25.64 9.39 13.82
N VAL A 401 25.63 8.60 12.73
CA VAL A 401 26.28 7.28 12.71
C VAL A 401 27.79 7.42 12.94
N LYS A 402 28.44 8.38 12.26
CA LYS A 402 29.86 8.67 12.44
C LYS A 402 30.16 9.23 13.85
N ALA A 403 29.30 10.13 14.36
CA ALA A 403 29.46 10.68 15.74
C ALA A 403 29.40 9.57 16.80
N LYS A 404 28.53 8.56 16.61
CA LYS A 404 28.51 7.35 17.47
C LYS A 404 29.83 6.59 17.40
N ALA A 405 30.42 6.44 16.21
CA ALA A 405 31.72 5.78 16.05
C ALA A 405 32.86 6.56 16.80
N TYR A 406 32.88 7.89 16.71
CA TYR A 406 33.83 8.73 17.45
C TYR A 406 33.65 8.59 18.97
N ALA A 407 32.41 8.63 19.43
CA ALA A 407 32.11 8.49 20.85
C ALA A 407 32.52 7.11 21.40
N LEU A 408 32.30 6.05 20.65
CA LEU A 408 32.76 4.69 21.01
C LEU A 408 34.28 4.58 21.03
N ALA A 409 34.98 5.19 20.09
CA ALA A 409 36.43 5.21 20.05
C ALA A 409 37.04 5.97 21.26
N ARG A 410 36.33 7.03 21.73
CA ARG A 410 36.75 7.82 22.88
C ARG A 410 36.47 7.14 24.23
N ASN A 411 35.27 6.55 24.37
CA ASN A 411 34.76 6.09 25.67
C ASN A 411 35.05 4.61 25.97
N GLY A 412 35.57 3.84 25.02
CA GLY A 412 35.83 2.41 25.17
C GLY A 412 34.57 1.61 25.53
N HIS A 413 34.50 1.05 26.73
CA HIS A 413 33.39 0.23 27.22
C HIS A 413 32.33 1.01 28.02
N GLY A 414 32.38 2.35 28.05
CA GLY A 414 31.40 3.19 28.75
C GLY A 414 30.04 3.33 28.02
N GLU A 415 29.11 4.04 28.69
CA GLU A 415 27.83 4.40 28.08
C GLU A 415 28.08 5.27 26.85
N LEU A 416 27.35 4.95 25.76
CA LEU A 416 27.46 5.71 24.52
C LEU A 416 26.77 7.07 24.68
N LYS A 417 27.60 8.13 24.76
CA LYS A 417 27.17 9.53 24.72
C LYS A 417 27.88 10.26 23.59
N ILE A 418 27.16 10.98 22.77
CA ILE A 418 27.67 11.79 21.67
C ILE A 418 27.59 13.29 22.03
N THR A 419 28.65 14.02 21.78
CA THR A 419 28.72 15.46 22.00
C THR A 419 28.40 16.24 20.73
N SER A 420 28.06 17.53 20.83
CA SER A 420 27.93 18.44 19.68
C SER A 420 29.19 18.45 18.83
N LYS A 421 30.38 18.34 19.46
CA LYS A 421 31.66 18.30 18.75
C LYS A 421 31.84 17.02 17.91
N ASP A 422 31.38 15.87 18.42
CA ASP A 422 31.41 14.62 17.65
C ASP A 422 30.56 14.75 16.37
N ILE A 423 29.37 15.37 16.45
CA ILE A 423 28.50 15.63 15.34
C ILE A 423 29.10 16.61 14.35
N GLU A 424 29.63 17.74 14.83
CA GLU A 424 30.30 18.74 13.99
C GLU A 424 31.48 18.13 13.23
N ASN A 425 32.34 17.36 13.90
CA ASN A 425 33.47 16.69 13.27
C ASN A 425 33.00 15.70 12.20
N ALA A 426 31.94 14.94 12.47
CA ALA A 426 31.33 14.01 11.51
C ALA A 426 30.76 14.72 10.28
N LEU A 427 30.10 15.87 10.49
CA LEU A 427 29.57 16.69 9.37
C LEU A 427 30.72 17.23 8.50
N ARG A 428 31.81 17.75 9.13
CA ARG A 428 32.99 18.23 8.39
C ARG A 428 33.68 17.11 7.64
N GLU A 429 33.78 15.90 8.19
CA GLU A 429 34.36 14.74 7.53
C GLU A 429 33.52 14.32 6.26
N LEU A 430 32.22 14.52 6.29
CA LEU A 430 31.35 14.19 5.15
C LEU A 430 31.41 15.20 4.00
N ARG A 431 31.99 16.39 4.20
CA ARG A 431 32.05 17.47 3.21
C ARG A 431 32.67 17.04 1.88
N PRO A 432 33.85 16.39 1.85
CA PRO A 432 34.45 15.96 0.58
C PRO A 432 33.55 14.99 -0.20
N GLN A 433 32.86 14.07 0.50
CA GLN A 433 31.92 13.14 -0.15
C GLN A 433 30.71 13.89 -0.74
N TRP A 434 30.17 14.88 -0.02
CA TRP A 434 29.10 15.73 -0.50
C TRP A 434 29.51 16.53 -1.73
N ASP A 435 30.67 17.14 -1.72
CA ASP A 435 31.18 17.93 -2.83
C ASP A 435 31.38 17.07 -4.08
N LEU A 436 31.91 15.84 -3.93
CA LEU A 436 32.03 14.87 -5.03
C LEU A 436 30.69 14.51 -5.64
N MET A 437 29.63 14.34 -4.86
CA MET A 437 28.29 14.02 -5.35
C MET A 437 27.64 15.18 -6.11
N ASN A 438 28.01 16.43 -5.81
CA ASN A 438 27.45 17.63 -6.40
C ASN A 438 28.25 18.22 -7.56
N ILE A 439 29.36 17.59 -7.94
CA ILE A 439 30.07 17.97 -9.17
C ILE A 439 29.13 17.71 -10.33
N LYS A 440 28.71 18.79 -11.00
CA LYS A 440 28.04 18.64 -12.30
C LYS A 440 29.06 18.11 -13.30
N PRO A 441 28.84 16.96 -13.92
CA PRO A 441 29.72 16.54 -15.01
C PRO A 441 29.62 17.59 -16.12
N ASP A 442 30.65 18.36 -16.31
CA ASP A 442 30.75 19.22 -17.49
C ASP A 442 30.67 18.31 -18.73
N ALA A 443 29.82 18.69 -19.67
CA ALA A 443 29.41 17.88 -20.81
C ALA A 443 30.51 17.55 -21.84
N LYS A 444 31.79 17.73 -21.49
CA LYS A 444 32.93 17.37 -22.32
C LYS A 444 34.12 16.96 -21.45
N ASN A 445 34.39 15.66 -21.41
CA ASN A 445 35.65 15.06 -21.01
C ASN A 445 36.23 15.44 -19.64
N ASP A 446 35.66 14.97 -18.55
CA ASP A 446 36.49 14.81 -17.35
C ASP A 446 36.25 13.43 -16.74
N SER A 447 37.32 12.64 -16.70
CA SER A 447 37.35 11.40 -15.93
C SER A 447 37.21 11.72 -14.44
N ILE A 448 36.61 10.80 -13.66
CA ILE A 448 36.51 10.90 -12.20
C ILE A 448 37.87 11.26 -11.56
N GLU A 449 38.98 10.82 -12.16
CA GLU A 449 40.34 11.15 -11.75
C GLU A 449 40.66 12.65 -11.82
N THR A 450 40.23 13.36 -12.87
CA THR A 450 40.47 14.81 -13.01
C THR A 450 39.68 15.60 -12.00
N SER A 451 38.45 15.15 -11.68
CA SER A 451 37.58 15.76 -10.67
C SER A 451 38.14 15.54 -9.25
N ILE A 452 38.66 14.35 -8.95
CA ILE A 452 39.33 14.05 -7.69
C ILE A 452 40.57 14.90 -7.49
N ASN A 453 41.43 15.02 -8.53
CA ASN A 453 42.63 15.83 -8.45
C ASN A 453 42.34 17.32 -8.22
N GLY A 454 41.32 17.88 -8.86
CA GLY A 454 40.90 19.28 -8.62
C GLY A 454 40.38 19.54 -7.20
N ILE A 455 39.73 18.57 -6.57
CA ILE A 455 39.31 18.69 -5.17
C ILE A 455 40.48 18.53 -4.20
N VAL A 456 41.36 17.60 -4.47
CA VAL A 456 42.56 17.42 -3.66
C VAL A 456 43.44 18.69 -3.68
N GLU A 457 43.64 19.30 -4.86
CA GLU A 457 44.32 20.57 -4.99
C GLU A 457 43.65 21.68 -4.16
N LYS A 458 42.34 21.83 -4.27
CA LYS A 458 41.56 22.86 -3.53
C LYS A 458 41.65 22.66 -2.02
N VAL A 459 41.52 21.42 -1.53
CA VAL A 459 41.65 21.10 -0.10
C VAL A 459 43.07 21.31 0.41
N VAL A 460 44.05 21.05 -0.44
CA VAL A 460 45.50 21.33 -0.11
C VAL A 460 45.70 22.83 -0.04
N ASP A 461 45.22 23.60 -1.01
CA ASP A 461 45.39 25.06 -1.06
C ASP A 461 44.68 25.75 0.16
N ASP A 462 43.45 25.33 0.51
CA ASP A 462 42.73 25.84 1.67
C ASP A 462 43.49 25.54 3.00
N ARG A 463 44.11 24.35 3.13
CA ARG A 463 44.92 24.01 4.29
C ARG A 463 46.24 24.75 4.32
N VAL A 464 46.89 24.95 3.17
CA VAL A 464 48.11 25.73 3.05
C VAL A 464 47.85 27.19 3.39
N SER A 465 46.72 27.75 2.93
CA SER A 465 46.30 29.11 3.30
C SER A 465 46.06 29.27 4.78
N SER A 466 45.34 28.30 5.40
CA SER A 466 45.08 28.30 6.86
C SER A 466 46.37 28.14 7.68
N LEU A 467 47.38 27.43 7.18
CA LEU A 467 48.69 27.31 7.80
C LEU A 467 49.50 28.63 7.70
N HIS A 468 49.39 29.32 6.57
CA HIS A 468 50.00 30.66 6.40
C HIS A 468 49.42 31.67 7.41
N ASP A 469 48.08 31.71 7.53
CA ASP A 469 47.41 32.59 8.51
C ASP A 469 47.81 32.29 9.94
N LEU A 470 48.07 31.01 10.26
CA LEU A 470 48.55 30.59 11.58
C LEU A 470 50.01 30.98 11.83
N ILE A 471 50.85 30.88 10.79
CA ILE A 471 52.26 31.29 10.85
C ILE A 471 52.36 32.80 11.04
N ASP A 472 51.55 33.56 10.26
CA ASP A 472 51.51 35.02 10.36
C ASP A 472 51.04 35.48 11.77
N SER A 473 50.03 34.80 12.31
CA SER A 473 49.57 35.08 13.69
C SER A 473 50.60 34.73 14.76
N LEU A 474 51.42 33.69 14.54
CA LEU A 474 52.54 33.34 15.43
C LEU A 474 53.70 34.33 15.31
N ASP A 475 54.01 34.79 14.12
CA ASP A 475 55.03 35.82 13.91
C ASP A 475 54.65 37.16 14.55
N ASP A 476 53.40 37.59 14.49
CA ASP A 476 52.89 38.77 15.19
C ASP A 476 52.95 38.58 16.72
N TYR A 477 52.59 37.41 17.22
CA TYR A 477 52.68 37.09 18.65
C TYR A 477 54.12 37.09 19.17
N VAL A 478 55.08 36.68 18.36
CA VAL A 478 56.52 36.71 18.70
C VAL A 478 57.07 38.12 18.65
N ARG A 479 56.64 38.97 17.68
CA ARG A 479 57.04 40.39 17.59
C ARG A 479 56.53 41.24 18.73
N ASP A 480 55.37 40.96 19.28
CA ASP A 480 54.83 41.72 20.45
C ASP A 480 55.43 41.34 21.75
N ARG A 481 56.33 40.33 21.79
CA ARG A 481 57.02 39.89 23.02
C ARG A 481 58.55 40.02 22.99
N MET A 482 59.13 40.53 21.92
CA MET A 482 60.51 40.96 21.83
C MET A 482 60.62 42.50 21.95
#